data_0de5627ed3cd11b2ca589ef8b0f77c15
#
_entry.id   0de5627ed3cd11b2ca589ef8b0f77c15
#
_cell.length_a   1.000
_cell.length_b   1.000
_cell.length_c   1.000
_cell.angle_alpha   90.00
_cell.angle_beta   90.00
_cell.angle_gamma   90.00
#
_symmetry.space_group_name_H-M   'P 1'
#
loop_
_entity.id
_entity.type
_entity.pdbx_description
1 polymer ?
#
loop_
_entity_poly.entity_id
_entity_poly.type
_entity_poly.pdbx_seq_one_letter_code
_entity_poly.pdbx_strand_id
1 'polypeptide(L)'
;VNEVALDAASAVTRPSPEQQIVDEDQVVRALRQLPARMRAVLVLRFFDDMSEADVAKALRCSLGTVKSQTSRGLARLRELLDDTDLAATVHERTTT
;
A
#
# COMPACT_ATOMS: atom_id res chain seq x y z
N VAL A 1 -9.48 -2.35 17.78
CA VAL A 1 -8.15 -2.84 18.10
C VAL A 1 -7.21 -2.69 16.93
N ASN A 2 -7.65 -3.15 15.77
CA ASN A 2 -6.84 -2.98 14.58
C ASN A 2 -6.62 -1.50 14.27
N GLU A 3 -7.62 -0.71 14.52
CA GLU A 3 -7.49 0.71 14.29
C GLU A 3 -6.48 1.33 15.22
N VAL A 4 -6.49 0.90 16.47
CA VAL A 4 -5.51 1.41 17.41
C VAL A 4 -4.11 1.01 16.98
N ALA A 5 -3.95 -0.23 16.56
CA ALA A 5 -2.66 -0.70 16.08
C ALA A 5 -2.24 0.06 14.84
N LEU A 6 -3.18 0.31 13.94
CA LEU A 6 -2.89 1.06 12.74
C LEU A 6 -2.51 2.50 13.07
N ASP A 7 -3.23 3.10 13.99
CA ASP A 7 -2.92 4.46 14.39
C ASP A 7 -1.54 4.54 15.01
N ALA A 8 -1.24 3.60 15.89
CA ALA A 8 0.07 3.56 16.50
C ALA A 8 1.15 3.35 15.46
N ALA A 9 0.91 2.42 14.54
CA ALA A 9 1.86 2.14 13.49
C ALA A 9 2.02 3.36 12.59
N SER A 10 0.94 4.01 12.28
CA SER A 10 1.00 5.21 11.45
C SER A 10 1.79 6.31 12.14
N ALA A 11 1.53 6.50 13.42
CA ALA A 11 2.24 7.51 14.16
C ALA A 11 3.72 7.19 14.20
N VAL A 12 4.04 5.93 14.44
CA VAL A 12 5.42 5.50 14.52
C VAL A 12 6.11 5.57 13.17
N THR A 13 5.40 5.15 12.13
CA THR A 13 5.99 5.09 10.81
C THR A 13 5.95 6.40 10.09
N ARG A 14 5.49 7.42 10.75
CA ARG A 14 5.45 8.75 10.16
C ARG A 14 6.75 9.47 10.48
N PRO A 15 7.82 9.08 9.84
CA PRO A 15 9.13 9.53 10.27
C PRO A 15 9.34 11.01 10.00
N SER A 16 9.29 11.38 8.77
CA SER A 16 9.51 12.75 8.42
C SER A 16 8.63 13.11 7.26
N PRO A 17 8.25 14.37 7.14
CA PRO A 17 7.44 14.80 6.01
C PRO A 17 8.06 14.47 4.67
N GLU A 18 9.36 14.52 4.58
CA GLU A 18 10.03 14.25 3.31
C GLU A 18 9.78 12.84 2.82
N GLN A 19 9.70 11.91 3.75
CA GLN A 19 9.51 10.52 3.38
C GLN A 19 8.08 10.19 3.06
N GLN A 20 7.19 11.13 3.26
CA GLN A 20 5.78 10.92 3.02
C GLN A 20 5.29 11.65 1.80
N ILE A 21 6.21 12.18 1.01
CA ILE A 21 5.84 12.86 -0.21
C ILE A 21 5.61 11.82 -1.29
N VAL A 22 4.64 10.99 -1.06
CA VAL A 22 4.12 10.11 -2.10
C VAL A 22 2.72 10.62 -2.34
N ASP A 23 2.50 11.27 -3.46
CA ASP A 23 1.20 11.83 -3.69
C ASP A 23 0.21 10.74 -4.08
N GLU A 24 -1.07 11.09 -4.01
CA GLU A 24 -2.13 10.13 -4.28
C GLU A 24 -2.05 9.56 -5.68
N ASP A 25 -1.61 10.37 -6.63
CA ASP A 25 -1.52 9.91 -8.01
C ASP A 25 -0.50 8.80 -8.15
N GLN A 26 0.61 8.90 -7.43
CA GLN A 26 1.62 7.85 -7.47
C GLN A 26 1.09 6.57 -6.87
N VAL A 27 0.36 6.67 -5.77
CA VAL A 27 -0.21 5.50 -5.14
C VAL A 27 -1.25 4.86 -6.05
N VAL A 28 -2.11 5.65 -6.66
CA VAL A 28 -3.13 5.14 -7.55
C VAL A 28 -2.48 4.45 -8.75
N ARG A 29 -1.47 5.05 -9.32
CA ARG A 29 -0.78 4.44 -10.46
C ARG A 29 -0.12 3.13 -10.06
N ALA A 30 0.48 3.08 -8.88
CA ALA A 30 1.10 1.85 -8.40
C ALA A 30 0.04 0.78 -8.17
N LEU A 31 -1.08 1.15 -7.56
CA LEU A 31 -2.16 0.20 -7.33
C LEU A 31 -2.69 -0.38 -8.64
N ARG A 32 -2.76 0.44 -9.67
CA ARG A 32 -3.24 -0.04 -10.96
C ARG A 32 -2.33 -1.08 -11.59
N GLN A 33 -1.09 -1.14 -11.17
CA GLN A 33 -0.15 -2.12 -11.68
C GLN A 33 -0.22 -3.45 -10.94
N LEU A 34 -0.98 -3.51 -9.87
CA LEU A 34 -1.14 -4.75 -9.12
C LEU A 34 -2.19 -5.65 -9.79
N PRO A 35 -2.06 -6.97 -9.63
CA PRO A 35 -3.14 -7.86 -10.05
C PRO A 35 -4.45 -7.45 -9.38
N ALA A 36 -5.55 -7.69 -10.07
CA ALA A 36 -6.84 -7.15 -9.67
C ALA A 36 -7.22 -7.55 -8.24
N ARG A 37 -7.04 -8.82 -7.88
CA ARG A 37 -7.44 -9.26 -6.54
C ARG A 37 -6.56 -8.64 -5.48
N MET A 38 -5.28 -8.57 -5.75
CA MET A 38 -4.34 -7.96 -4.81
C MET A 38 -4.68 -6.49 -4.59
N ARG A 39 -4.97 -5.80 -5.67
CA ARG A 39 -5.38 -4.39 -5.58
C ARG A 39 -6.66 -4.25 -4.80
N ALA A 40 -7.64 -5.12 -5.05
CA ALA A 40 -8.91 -5.06 -4.35
C ALA A 40 -8.72 -5.25 -2.84
N VAL A 41 -7.88 -6.19 -2.45
CA VAL A 41 -7.61 -6.42 -1.04
C VAL A 41 -7.04 -5.17 -0.39
N LEU A 42 -6.06 -4.55 -1.03
CA LEU A 42 -5.44 -3.36 -0.46
C LEU A 42 -6.41 -2.20 -0.37
N VAL A 43 -7.20 -2.01 -1.41
CA VAL A 43 -8.17 -0.91 -1.40
C VAL A 43 -9.19 -1.11 -0.29
N LEU A 44 -9.74 -2.31 -0.16
CA LEU A 44 -10.74 -2.56 0.87
C LEU A 44 -10.16 -2.46 2.27
N ARG A 45 -8.93 -2.95 2.44
CA ARG A 45 -8.32 -2.93 3.76
C ARG A 45 -7.91 -1.53 4.21
N PHE A 46 -7.33 -0.75 3.33
CA PHE A 46 -6.67 0.47 3.75
C PHE A 46 -7.40 1.74 3.34
N PHE A 47 -8.19 1.69 2.30
CA PHE A 47 -8.96 2.86 1.90
C PHE A 47 -10.37 2.80 2.46
N ASP A 48 -10.98 1.62 2.44
CA ASP A 48 -12.32 1.42 2.98
C ASP A 48 -12.33 0.98 4.43
N ASP A 49 -11.15 0.75 4.99
CA ASP A 49 -11.00 0.45 6.41
C ASP A 49 -11.74 -0.82 6.84
N MET A 50 -11.84 -1.79 5.95
CA MET A 50 -12.51 -3.03 6.26
C MET A 50 -11.58 -3.97 7.00
N SER A 51 -12.16 -4.79 7.88
CA SER A 51 -11.40 -5.83 8.54
C SER A 51 -11.03 -6.93 7.55
N GLU A 52 -10.00 -7.71 7.87
CA GLU A 52 -9.61 -8.82 7.02
C GLU A 52 -10.76 -9.80 6.82
N ALA A 53 -11.52 -10.04 7.89
CA ALA A 53 -12.66 -10.94 7.78
C ALA A 53 -13.71 -10.41 6.81
N ASP A 54 -13.98 -9.12 6.87
CA ASP A 54 -14.95 -8.51 5.97
C ASP A 54 -14.47 -8.52 4.54
N VAL A 55 -13.17 -8.29 4.34
CA VAL A 55 -12.60 -8.37 2.99
C VAL A 55 -12.73 -9.79 2.45
N ALA A 56 -12.45 -10.77 3.29
CA ALA A 56 -12.59 -12.16 2.87
C ALA A 56 -14.02 -12.46 2.40
N LYS A 57 -14.99 -11.97 3.14
CA LYS A 57 -16.39 -12.14 2.76
C LYS A 57 -16.69 -11.42 1.45
N ALA A 58 -16.25 -10.19 1.34
CA ALA A 58 -16.54 -9.40 0.15
C ALA A 58 -15.94 -10.02 -1.10
N LEU A 59 -14.74 -10.55 -0.98
CA LEU A 59 -14.04 -11.10 -2.14
C LEU A 59 -14.24 -12.62 -2.28
N ARG A 60 -14.99 -13.21 -1.35
CA ARG A 60 -15.31 -14.65 -1.39
C ARG A 60 -14.04 -15.49 -1.40
N CYS A 61 -13.16 -15.20 -0.46
CA CYS A 61 -11.94 -15.95 -0.32
C CYS A 61 -11.68 -16.19 1.16
N SER A 62 -10.63 -16.95 1.45
CA SER A 62 -10.31 -17.29 2.83
C SER A 62 -9.59 -16.13 3.49
N LEU A 63 -9.62 -16.14 4.81
CA LEU A 63 -8.87 -15.16 5.59
C LEU A 63 -7.39 -15.27 5.29
N GLY A 64 -6.88 -16.49 5.13
CA GLY A 64 -5.48 -16.67 4.78
C GLY A 64 -5.13 -16.04 3.46
N THR A 65 -6.03 -16.12 2.49
CA THR A 65 -5.81 -15.49 1.21
C THR A 65 -5.73 -13.97 1.37
N VAL A 66 -6.63 -13.40 2.17
CA VAL A 66 -6.58 -11.96 2.42
C VAL A 66 -5.25 -11.57 3.04
N LYS A 67 -4.81 -12.32 4.02
CA LYS A 67 -3.54 -12.01 4.70
C LYS A 67 -2.36 -12.08 3.74
N SER A 68 -2.30 -13.13 2.94
CA SER A 68 -1.17 -13.28 2.01
C SER A 68 -1.23 -12.24 0.90
N GLN A 69 -2.43 -11.93 0.40
CA GLN A 69 -2.55 -10.91 -0.63
C GLN A 69 -2.21 -9.54 -0.07
N THR A 70 -2.57 -9.27 1.17
CA THR A 70 -2.20 -8.01 1.82
C THR A 70 -0.69 -7.90 1.91
N SER A 71 -0.05 -8.94 2.39
CA SER A 71 1.40 -8.92 2.57
C SER A 71 2.12 -8.74 1.24
N ARG A 72 1.74 -9.54 0.26
CA ARG A 72 2.36 -9.46 -1.07
C ARG A 72 2.05 -8.13 -1.74
N GLY A 73 0.82 -7.68 -1.58
CA GLY A 73 0.41 -6.43 -2.19
C GLY A 73 1.17 -5.25 -1.63
N LEU A 74 1.35 -5.21 -0.32
CA LEU A 74 2.11 -4.13 0.28
C LEU A 74 3.56 -4.17 -0.15
N ALA A 75 4.14 -5.35 -0.22
CA ALA A 75 5.52 -5.48 -0.67
C ALA A 75 5.66 -4.99 -2.11
N ARG A 76 4.75 -5.40 -2.96
CA ARG A 76 4.80 -4.99 -4.36
C ARG A 76 4.56 -3.50 -4.51
N LEU A 77 3.59 -2.99 -3.76
CA LEU A 77 3.30 -1.57 -3.80
C LEU A 77 4.52 -0.76 -3.38
N ARG A 78 5.19 -1.22 -2.32
CA ARG A 78 6.39 -0.55 -1.86
C ARG A 78 7.47 -0.56 -2.93
N GLU A 79 7.64 -1.68 -3.60
CA GLU A 79 8.61 -1.75 -4.69
C GLU A 79 8.28 -0.76 -5.80
N LEU A 80 7.03 -0.69 -6.16
CA LEU A 80 6.61 0.22 -7.23
C LEU A 80 6.83 1.67 -6.85
N LEU A 81 6.56 2.01 -5.60
CA LEU A 81 6.78 3.36 -5.13
C LEU A 81 8.26 3.68 -4.99
N ASP A 82 9.03 2.73 -4.51
CA ASP A 82 10.48 2.90 -4.39
C ASP A 82 11.11 3.07 -5.76
N ASP A 83 10.68 2.27 -6.72
CA ASP A 83 11.20 2.38 -8.08
C ASP A 83 10.92 3.77 -8.64
N THR A 84 9.74 4.28 -8.39
CA THR A 84 9.37 5.62 -8.85
C THR A 84 10.27 6.67 -8.20
N ASP A 85 10.46 6.55 -6.90
CA ASP A 85 11.33 7.47 -6.18
C ASP A 85 12.75 7.37 -6.68
N LEU A 86 13.20 6.15 -6.88
CA LEU A 86 14.56 5.92 -7.35
C LEU A 86 14.76 6.53 -8.73
N ALA A 87 13.81 6.32 -9.60
CA ALA A 87 13.88 6.86 -10.95
C ALA A 87 13.90 8.38 -10.91
N ALA A 88 13.07 8.97 -10.07
CA ALA A 88 13.05 10.41 -9.94
C ALA A 88 14.38 10.93 -9.41
N THR A 89 14.92 10.26 -8.42
CA THR A 89 16.19 10.66 -7.84
C THR A 89 17.32 10.57 -8.86
N VAL A 90 17.35 9.47 -9.60
CA VAL A 90 18.38 9.29 -10.62
C VAL A 90 18.23 10.36 -11.68
N HIS A 91 17.01 10.64 -12.07
CA HIS A 91 16.76 11.67 -13.08
C HIS A 91 17.26 13.03 -12.62
N GLU A 92 16.97 13.37 -11.38
CA GLU A 92 17.44 14.62 -10.81
C GLU A 92 18.94 14.71 -10.79
N ARG A 93 19.59 13.63 -10.40
CA ARG A 93 21.05 13.60 -10.37
C ARG A 93 21.62 13.73 -11.78
N THR A 94 20.95 13.12 -12.73
CA THR A 94 21.40 13.19 -14.11
C THR A 94 21.32 14.59 -14.67
N THR A 95 20.31 15.32 -14.24
CA THR A 95 20.13 16.67 -14.75
C THR A 95 21.00 17.68 -14.06
N THR A 96 21.54 17.34 -12.92
CA THR A 96 22.46 18.23 -12.25
C THR A 96 23.87 17.94 -12.68
#